data_d68520d79a17308559b90a86043aaddb
#
_entry.id   d68520d79a17308559b90a86043aaddb
#
_cell.length_a   1.000
_cell.length_b   1.000
_cell.length_c   1.000
_cell.angle_alpha   90.00
_cell.angle_beta   90.00
_cell.angle_gamma   90.00
#
_symmetry.space_group_name_H-M   'P 1'
#
loop_
_entity.id
_entity.type
_entity.pdbx_description
1 polymer ?
#
loop_
_entity_poly.entity_id
_entity_poly.type
_entity_poly.pdbx_seq_one_letter_code
_entity_poly.pdbx_strand_id
1 'polypeptide(L)'
;MVNTEREGFAHSAYLMHGTCVCDIGLKVEDAQATVERARALGAEPFAQPVGPGELKIPAIRGVGGGLMHFVDDKSELAKVWETEFTPVTARGTPDMGITHIDHLGQTMNYEELLTWLLFYTTLFDTRKTPMLDVVDPAGLVRSQVIENDSGTIRFTLNGADQ
;
A
#
# COMPACT_ATOMS: atom_id res chain seq x y z
N MET A 1 5.69 3.14 -9.65
CA MET A 1 5.23 2.98 -11.05
C MET A 1 4.12 3.98 -11.32
N VAL A 2 3.94 4.40 -12.57
CA VAL A 2 2.84 5.30 -12.98
C VAL A 2 1.95 4.50 -13.93
N ASN A 3 0.66 4.41 -13.61
CA ASN A 3 -0.34 3.78 -14.48
C ASN A 3 -1.05 4.89 -15.28
N THR A 4 -1.08 4.75 -16.61
CA THR A 4 -1.72 5.69 -17.54
C THR A 4 -2.88 5.08 -18.31
N GLU A 5 -3.24 3.82 -18.02
CA GLU A 5 -4.37 3.14 -18.64
C GLU A 5 -5.68 3.85 -18.31
N ARG A 6 -6.59 3.86 -19.28
CA ARG A 6 -7.90 4.53 -19.14
C ARG A 6 -9.03 3.55 -18.76
N GLU A 7 -8.66 2.41 -18.23
CA GLU A 7 -9.56 1.35 -17.79
C GLU A 7 -9.02 0.72 -16.49
N GLY A 8 -9.88 -0.05 -15.83
CA GLY A 8 -9.50 -0.81 -14.65
C GLY A 8 -9.43 0.00 -13.36
N PHE A 9 -8.82 -0.62 -12.35
CA PHE A 9 -8.80 -0.11 -10.98
C PHE A 9 -8.10 1.25 -10.86
N ALA A 10 -6.90 1.39 -11.43
CA ALA A 10 -6.12 2.62 -11.30
C ALA A 10 -6.81 3.82 -11.94
N HIS A 11 -7.51 3.61 -13.07
CA HIS A 11 -8.30 4.67 -13.70
C HIS A 11 -9.51 5.08 -12.84
N SER A 12 -10.20 4.11 -12.25
CA SER A 12 -11.30 4.39 -11.32
C SER A 12 -10.83 5.19 -10.10
N ALA A 13 -9.68 4.84 -9.53
CA ALA A 13 -9.05 5.58 -8.43
C ALA A 13 -8.71 7.02 -8.85
N TYR A 14 -8.14 7.19 -10.07
CA TYR A 14 -7.85 8.52 -10.62
C TYR A 14 -9.11 9.39 -10.79
N LEU A 15 -10.22 8.82 -11.26
CA LEU A 15 -11.47 9.56 -11.41
C LEU A 15 -12.06 10.02 -10.06
N MET A 16 -11.83 9.24 -9.00
CA MET A 16 -12.33 9.59 -7.65
C MET A 16 -11.42 10.56 -6.90
N HIS A 17 -10.11 10.39 -7.02
CA HIS A 17 -9.13 11.05 -6.15
C HIS A 17 -8.10 11.91 -6.90
N GLY A 18 -8.15 11.93 -8.24
CA GLY A 18 -7.08 12.53 -9.03
C GLY A 18 -5.81 11.68 -9.00
N THR A 19 -4.65 12.33 -9.23
CA THR A 19 -3.36 11.64 -9.14
C THR A 19 -3.07 11.26 -7.69
N CYS A 20 -3.04 9.97 -7.39
CA CYS A 20 -2.86 9.44 -6.04
C CYS A 20 -2.05 8.15 -6.04
N VAL A 21 -1.59 7.74 -4.86
CA VAL A 21 -1.09 6.39 -4.62
C VAL A 21 -2.30 5.48 -4.40
N CYS A 22 -2.65 4.70 -5.40
CA CYS A 22 -3.83 3.82 -5.35
C CYS A 22 -3.47 2.36 -5.07
N ASP A 23 -2.19 2.01 -5.11
CA ASP A 23 -1.70 0.64 -4.92
C ASP A 23 -0.33 0.63 -4.22
N ILE A 24 -0.18 -0.24 -3.24
CA ILE A 24 1.03 -0.41 -2.44
C ILE A 24 1.48 -1.87 -2.57
N GLY A 25 2.68 -2.09 -3.08
CA GLY A 25 3.32 -3.41 -3.10
C GLY A 25 4.16 -3.62 -1.85
N LEU A 26 3.90 -4.71 -1.12
CA LEU A 26 4.67 -5.11 0.06
C LEU A 26 5.33 -6.46 -0.16
N LYS A 27 6.62 -6.54 0.15
CA LYS A 27 7.34 -7.80 0.23
C LYS A 27 7.10 -8.42 1.60
N VAL A 28 6.59 -9.63 1.60
CA VAL A 28 6.24 -10.40 2.81
C VAL A 28 6.94 -11.76 2.79
N GLU A 29 6.87 -12.49 3.89
CA GLU A 29 7.47 -13.82 3.98
C GLU A 29 6.75 -14.86 3.11
N ASP A 30 5.41 -14.78 3.03
CA ASP A 30 4.53 -15.64 2.25
C ASP A 30 3.30 -14.83 1.84
N ALA A 31 3.18 -14.55 0.54
CA ALA A 31 2.13 -13.69 0.00
C ALA A 31 0.74 -14.30 0.14
N GLN A 32 0.60 -15.62 -0.07
CA GLN A 32 -0.67 -16.31 0.02
C GLN A 32 -1.14 -16.40 1.48
N ALA A 33 -0.26 -16.78 2.40
CA ALA A 33 -0.57 -16.84 3.83
C ALA A 33 -0.94 -15.45 4.38
N THR A 34 -0.31 -14.38 3.87
CA THR A 34 -0.64 -13.00 4.26
C THR A 34 -2.07 -12.64 3.85
N VAL A 35 -2.50 -12.97 2.62
CA VAL A 35 -3.88 -12.73 2.18
C VAL A 35 -4.88 -13.57 2.98
N GLU A 36 -4.57 -14.82 3.27
CA GLU A 36 -5.45 -15.69 4.08
C GLU A 36 -5.62 -15.12 5.49
N ARG A 37 -4.53 -14.66 6.10
CA ARG A 37 -4.58 -13.96 7.40
C ARG A 37 -5.41 -12.68 7.31
N ALA A 38 -5.18 -11.85 6.28
CA ALA A 38 -5.94 -10.61 6.08
C ALA A 38 -7.45 -10.88 5.94
N ARG A 39 -7.84 -11.92 5.20
CA ARG A 39 -9.23 -12.36 5.07
C ARG A 39 -9.82 -12.80 6.41
N ALA A 40 -9.07 -13.53 7.20
CA ALA A 40 -9.51 -13.93 8.55
C ALA A 40 -9.73 -12.73 9.48
N LEU A 41 -9.05 -11.61 9.22
CA LEU A 41 -9.22 -10.31 9.91
C LEU A 41 -10.32 -9.43 9.28
N GLY A 42 -11.02 -9.92 8.26
CA GLY A 42 -12.12 -9.21 7.61
C GLY A 42 -11.73 -8.36 6.39
N ALA A 43 -10.49 -8.46 5.92
CA ALA A 43 -10.10 -7.76 4.68
C ALA A 43 -10.81 -8.35 3.46
N GLU A 44 -11.18 -7.48 2.53
CA GLU A 44 -11.72 -7.86 1.24
C GLU A 44 -10.59 -8.23 0.28
N PRO A 45 -10.52 -9.48 -0.21
CA PRO A 45 -9.54 -9.86 -1.22
C PRO A 45 -9.83 -9.15 -2.53
N PHE A 46 -8.77 -8.77 -3.23
CA PHE A 46 -8.88 -8.25 -4.58
C PHE A 46 -8.34 -9.27 -5.58
N ALA A 47 -9.07 -9.47 -6.66
CA ALA A 47 -8.64 -10.30 -7.78
C ALA A 47 -9.07 -9.64 -9.09
N GLN A 48 -8.17 -9.67 -10.04
CA GLN A 48 -8.44 -9.28 -11.42
C GLN A 48 -8.06 -10.42 -12.37
N PRO A 49 -8.65 -10.47 -13.56
CA PRO A 49 -8.20 -11.39 -14.60
C PRO A 49 -6.72 -11.14 -14.91
N VAL A 50 -5.96 -12.22 -15.07
CA VAL A 50 -4.56 -12.19 -15.51
C VAL A 50 -4.47 -12.73 -16.92
N GLY A 51 -3.61 -12.13 -17.74
CA GLY A 51 -3.34 -12.57 -19.09
C GLY A 51 -2.42 -13.79 -19.16
N PRO A 52 -2.24 -14.37 -20.34
CA PRO A 52 -1.29 -15.45 -20.53
C PRO A 52 0.15 -15.01 -20.20
N GLY A 53 0.79 -15.71 -19.28
CA GLY A 53 2.16 -15.40 -18.85
C GLY A 53 2.29 -14.35 -17.76
N GLU A 54 1.19 -13.72 -17.32
CA GLU A 54 1.16 -12.81 -16.18
C GLU A 54 1.05 -13.58 -14.86
N LEU A 55 1.55 -13.01 -13.79
CA LEU A 55 1.49 -13.57 -12.45
C LEU A 55 0.20 -13.19 -11.73
N LYS A 56 -0.38 -14.14 -11.03
CA LYS A 56 -1.46 -13.84 -10.10
C LYS A 56 -0.89 -13.33 -8.78
N ILE A 57 -0.78 -12.02 -8.64
CA ILE A 57 -0.24 -11.38 -7.45
C ILE A 57 -1.35 -11.25 -6.41
N PRO A 58 -1.22 -11.87 -5.21
CA PRO A 58 -2.23 -11.78 -4.16
C PRO A 58 -2.40 -10.34 -3.67
N ALA A 59 -3.66 -9.90 -3.47
CA ALA A 59 -3.97 -8.54 -3.06
C ALA A 59 -5.22 -8.46 -2.18
N ILE A 60 -5.31 -7.38 -1.43
CA ILE A 60 -6.48 -7.00 -0.63
C ILE A 60 -6.82 -5.52 -0.87
N ARG A 61 -8.05 -5.14 -0.50
CA ARG A 61 -8.40 -3.74 -0.39
C ARG A 61 -7.89 -3.16 0.93
N GLY A 62 -7.31 -1.98 0.86
CA GLY A 62 -6.80 -1.20 1.99
C GLY A 62 -7.59 0.09 2.21
N VAL A 63 -6.98 1.02 2.90
CA VAL A 63 -7.55 2.34 3.22
C VAL A 63 -8.09 3.04 1.98
N GLY A 64 -9.29 3.61 2.07
CA GLY A 64 -9.94 4.34 0.98
C GLY A 64 -10.23 3.50 -0.27
N GLY A 65 -10.25 2.16 -0.15
CA GLY A 65 -10.43 1.25 -1.27
C GLY A 65 -9.17 1.04 -2.14
N GLY A 66 -8.04 1.64 -1.76
CA GLY A 66 -6.74 1.37 -2.40
C GLY A 66 -6.36 -0.10 -2.33
N LEU A 67 -5.38 -0.53 -3.11
CA LEU A 67 -4.93 -1.92 -3.13
C LEU A 67 -3.64 -2.10 -2.34
N MET A 68 -3.48 -3.30 -1.79
CA MET A 68 -2.23 -3.79 -1.23
C MET A 68 -1.91 -5.13 -1.87
N HIS A 69 -0.86 -5.15 -2.69
CA HIS A 69 -0.33 -6.37 -3.30
C HIS A 69 0.80 -6.94 -2.46
N PHE A 70 0.86 -8.26 -2.40
CA PHE A 70 1.90 -8.98 -1.66
C PHE A 70 2.77 -9.80 -2.60
N VAL A 71 4.07 -9.67 -2.42
CA VAL A 71 5.07 -10.46 -3.14
C VAL A 71 6.00 -11.16 -2.15
N ASP A 72 6.57 -12.30 -2.52
CA ASP A 72 7.52 -13.04 -1.70
C ASP A 72 8.66 -13.59 -2.54
N ASP A 73 9.69 -14.09 -1.87
CA ASP A 73 10.85 -14.75 -2.51
C ASP A 73 10.71 -16.27 -2.59
N LYS A 74 9.62 -16.86 -2.10
CA LYS A 74 9.44 -18.31 -1.99
C LYS A 74 8.63 -18.91 -3.14
N SER A 75 7.90 -18.06 -3.86
CA SER A 75 7.02 -18.43 -4.96
C SER A 75 7.52 -17.86 -6.31
N GLU A 76 6.73 -18.05 -7.36
CA GLU A 76 6.98 -17.43 -8.66
C GLU A 76 6.99 -15.89 -8.59
N LEU A 77 6.42 -15.30 -7.54
CA LEU A 77 6.40 -13.86 -7.29
C LEU A 77 7.80 -13.26 -7.06
N ALA A 78 8.80 -14.08 -6.74
CA ALA A 78 10.19 -13.66 -6.71
C ALA A 78 10.67 -13.03 -8.04
N LYS A 79 10.02 -13.41 -9.15
CA LYS A 79 10.34 -12.96 -10.51
C LYS A 79 9.35 -11.92 -11.05
N VAL A 80 8.58 -11.26 -10.17
CA VAL A 80 7.53 -10.33 -10.59
C VAL A 80 8.07 -9.24 -11.53
N TRP A 81 9.26 -8.72 -11.25
CA TRP A 81 9.86 -7.64 -12.05
C TRP A 81 10.28 -8.09 -13.44
N GLU A 82 10.74 -9.34 -13.59
CA GLU A 82 11.15 -9.91 -14.87
C GLU A 82 9.94 -10.36 -15.69
N THR A 83 8.87 -10.81 -15.02
CA THR A 83 7.67 -11.35 -15.67
C THR A 83 6.71 -10.23 -16.09
N GLU A 84 6.44 -9.27 -15.21
CA GLU A 84 5.42 -8.24 -15.40
C GLU A 84 5.94 -6.97 -16.09
N PHE A 85 7.27 -6.78 -16.17
CA PHE A 85 7.85 -5.53 -16.65
C PHE A 85 8.90 -5.75 -17.72
N THR A 86 8.85 -4.93 -18.76
CA THR A 86 9.91 -4.86 -19.76
C THR A 86 10.97 -3.85 -19.31
N PRO A 87 12.26 -4.24 -19.23
CA PRO A 87 13.32 -3.32 -18.87
C PRO A 87 13.40 -2.16 -19.85
N VAL A 88 13.47 -0.94 -19.34
CA VAL A 88 13.66 0.27 -20.13
C VAL A 88 15.06 0.82 -19.86
N THR A 89 15.84 1.03 -20.94
CA THR A 89 17.16 1.67 -20.82
C THR A 89 16.97 3.13 -20.42
N ALA A 90 17.46 3.50 -19.24
CA ALA A 90 17.47 4.88 -18.79
C ALA A 90 18.33 5.73 -19.76
N ARG A 91 17.73 6.72 -20.41
CA ARG A 91 18.44 7.65 -21.27
C ARG A 91 18.89 8.84 -20.43
N GLY A 92 20.13 8.80 -19.93
CA GLY A 92 20.87 9.97 -19.47
C GLY A 92 20.18 10.88 -18.45
N THR A 93 19.24 10.38 -17.65
CA THR A 93 18.66 11.14 -16.55
C THR A 93 19.70 11.28 -15.45
N PRO A 94 19.98 12.50 -14.97
CA PRO A 94 20.86 12.68 -13.84
C PRO A 94 20.32 11.93 -12.64
N ASP A 95 21.20 11.31 -11.87
CA ASP A 95 20.85 10.73 -10.56
C ASP A 95 20.36 11.87 -9.65
N MET A 96 19.11 11.78 -9.23
CA MET A 96 18.47 12.76 -8.35
C MET A 96 18.75 12.49 -6.86
N GLY A 97 19.54 11.45 -6.55
CA GLY A 97 19.90 11.09 -5.18
C GLY A 97 18.75 10.48 -4.36
N ILE A 98 17.65 10.07 -5.00
CA ILE A 98 16.54 9.41 -4.32
C ILE A 98 16.92 7.94 -4.08
N THR A 99 16.99 7.53 -2.81
CA THR A 99 17.45 6.20 -2.42
C THR A 99 16.34 5.27 -1.97
N HIS A 100 15.29 5.78 -1.34
CA HIS A 100 14.18 4.98 -0.80
C HIS A 100 12.94 5.83 -0.54
N ILE A 101 11.81 5.16 -0.34
CA ILE A 101 10.58 5.75 0.19
C ILE A 101 10.61 5.61 1.71
N ASP A 102 10.60 6.72 2.45
CA ASP A 102 10.68 6.73 3.91
C ASP A 102 9.35 6.26 4.53
N HIS A 103 8.23 6.84 4.10
CA HIS A 103 6.90 6.48 4.59
C HIS A 103 5.80 6.78 3.58
N LEU A 104 4.62 6.24 3.84
CA LEU A 104 3.39 6.57 3.13
C LEU A 104 2.36 7.13 4.11
N GLY A 105 1.78 8.27 3.78
CA GLY A 105 0.68 8.87 4.52
C GLY A 105 -0.67 8.38 3.97
N GLN A 106 -1.56 7.94 4.85
CA GLN A 106 -2.93 7.56 4.52
C GLN A 106 -3.89 8.39 5.37
N THR A 107 -4.73 9.17 4.71
CA THR A 107 -5.73 10.01 5.39
C THR A 107 -7.09 9.34 5.30
N MET A 108 -7.83 9.38 6.40
CA MET A 108 -9.14 8.75 6.56
C MET A 108 -10.02 9.56 7.50
N ASN A 109 -11.30 9.23 7.57
CA ASN A 109 -12.18 9.75 8.62
C ASN A 109 -11.67 9.32 9.99
N TYR A 110 -11.77 10.19 10.98
CA TYR A 110 -11.28 9.90 12.33
C TYR A 110 -11.84 8.59 12.92
N GLU A 111 -13.11 8.30 12.65
CA GLU A 111 -13.78 7.08 13.10
C GLU A 111 -13.14 5.79 12.58
N GLU A 112 -12.50 5.84 11.41
CA GLU A 112 -11.84 4.69 10.78
C GLU A 112 -10.42 4.45 11.32
N LEU A 113 -9.79 5.47 11.92
CA LEU A 113 -8.38 5.45 12.33
C LEU A 113 -8.05 4.24 13.21
N LEU A 114 -8.85 3.97 14.23
CA LEU A 114 -8.60 2.86 15.16
C LEU A 114 -8.78 1.50 14.49
N THR A 115 -9.72 1.37 13.58
CA THR A 115 -9.96 0.14 12.82
C THR A 115 -8.75 -0.19 11.94
N TRP A 116 -8.26 0.78 11.17
CA TRP A 116 -7.09 0.59 10.32
C TRP A 116 -5.81 0.39 11.13
N LEU A 117 -5.65 1.10 12.24
CA LEU A 117 -4.53 0.90 13.15
C LEU A 117 -4.49 -0.53 13.70
N LEU A 118 -5.62 -1.04 14.18
CA LEU A 118 -5.75 -2.41 14.67
C LEU A 118 -5.48 -3.42 13.54
N PHE A 119 -6.05 -3.19 12.36
CA PHE A 119 -5.86 -4.05 11.20
C PHE A 119 -4.38 -4.20 10.85
N TYR A 120 -3.66 -3.08 10.68
CA TYR A 120 -2.25 -3.12 10.29
C TYR A 120 -1.36 -3.74 11.36
N THR A 121 -1.55 -3.39 12.64
CA THR A 121 -0.76 -3.96 13.72
C THR A 121 -1.06 -5.43 14.02
N THR A 122 -2.22 -5.93 13.57
CA THR A 122 -2.58 -7.36 13.67
C THR A 122 -2.13 -8.16 12.46
N LEU A 123 -2.21 -7.56 11.27
CA LEU A 123 -1.82 -8.23 10.01
C LEU A 123 -0.30 -8.33 9.89
N PHE A 124 0.42 -7.24 10.17
CA PHE A 124 1.85 -7.14 10.02
C PHE A 124 2.54 -7.09 11.39
N ASP A 125 3.80 -7.49 11.42
CA ASP A 125 4.68 -7.33 12.58
C ASP A 125 5.14 -5.86 12.67
N THR A 126 4.22 -5.01 13.13
CA THR A 126 4.42 -3.58 13.26
C THR A 126 4.01 -3.10 14.64
N ARG A 127 4.63 -2.01 15.08
CA ARG A 127 4.32 -1.33 16.33
C ARG A 127 3.89 0.10 16.05
N LYS A 128 3.04 0.64 16.93
CA LYS A 128 2.64 2.05 16.89
C LYS A 128 3.59 2.91 17.72
N THR A 129 3.90 4.10 17.20
CA THR A 129 4.57 5.16 17.96
C THR A 129 3.55 5.95 18.82
N PRO A 130 3.96 6.88 19.67
CA PRO A 130 3.01 7.81 20.30
C PRO A 130 2.17 8.58 19.28
N MET A 131 0.89 8.75 19.57
CA MET A 131 -0.02 9.54 18.72
C MET A 131 0.31 11.04 18.83
N LEU A 132 0.19 11.73 17.71
CA LEU A 132 0.39 13.18 17.63
C LEU A 132 -0.91 13.85 17.17
N ASP A 133 -1.26 14.92 17.86
CA ASP A 133 -2.34 15.81 17.44
C ASP A 133 -1.71 16.97 16.64
N VAL A 134 -2.11 17.10 15.38
CA VAL A 134 -1.65 18.17 14.48
C VAL A 134 -2.81 19.13 14.26
N VAL A 135 -2.57 20.39 14.65
CA VAL A 135 -3.56 21.46 14.42
C VAL A 135 -3.39 21.99 13.00
N ASP A 136 -4.42 21.81 12.20
CA ASP A 136 -4.52 22.36 10.84
C ASP A 136 -5.55 23.49 10.83
N PRO A 137 -5.43 24.52 9.96
CA PRO A 137 -6.44 25.57 9.85
C PRO A 137 -7.87 25.08 9.58
N ALA A 138 -8.01 23.88 8.98
CA ALA A 138 -9.30 23.27 8.70
C ALA A 138 -9.81 22.34 9.82
N GLY A 139 -9.02 22.08 10.88
CA GLY A 139 -9.43 21.22 11.98
C GLY A 139 -8.27 20.51 12.67
N LEU A 140 -8.60 19.50 13.46
CA LEU A 140 -7.65 18.66 14.17
C LEU A 140 -7.39 17.38 13.37
N VAL A 141 -6.13 17.08 13.14
CA VAL A 141 -5.69 15.80 12.55
C VAL A 141 -4.96 14.99 13.61
N ARG A 142 -5.45 13.79 13.90
CA ARG A 142 -4.74 12.83 14.74
C ARG A 142 -3.89 11.93 13.88
N SER A 143 -2.59 11.99 14.11
CA SER A 143 -1.59 11.26 13.33
C SER A 143 -0.95 10.15 14.16
N GLN A 144 -1.00 8.93 13.64
CA GLN A 144 -0.41 7.76 14.25
C GLN A 144 0.52 7.08 13.27
N VAL A 145 1.79 6.97 13.63
CA VAL A 145 2.75 6.20 12.84
C VAL A 145 2.75 4.74 13.31
N ILE A 146 2.75 3.83 12.35
CA ILE A 146 3.05 2.40 12.54
C ILE A 146 4.28 2.04 11.72
N GLU A 147 5.16 1.25 12.30
CA GLU A 147 6.40 0.84 11.66
C GLU A 147 6.83 -0.56 12.11
N ASN A 148 7.59 -1.26 11.26
CA ASN A 148 8.27 -2.49 11.66
C ASN A 148 9.62 -2.18 12.30
N ASP A 149 10.23 -3.15 12.98
CA ASP A 149 11.50 -2.95 13.70
C ASP A 149 12.68 -2.56 12.80
N SER A 150 12.66 -3.02 11.55
CA SER A 150 13.71 -2.67 10.57
C SER A 150 13.52 -1.27 9.94
N GLY A 151 12.37 -0.62 10.13
CA GLY A 151 12.05 0.67 9.51
C GLY A 151 11.81 0.62 8.00
N THR A 152 11.71 -0.58 7.43
CA THR A 152 11.45 -0.75 5.98
C THR A 152 9.99 -0.55 5.61
N ILE A 153 9.09 -0.65 6.59
CA ILE A 153 7.67 -0.31 6.45
C ILE A 153 7.35 0.77 7.48
N ARG A 154 6.82 1.89 7.01
CA ARG A 154 6.32 2.97 7.85
C ARG A 154 5.09 3.58 7.20
N PHE A 155 3.96 3.53 7.90
CA PHE A 155 2.72 4.21 7.52
C PHE A 155 2.37 5.27 8.54
N THR A 156 1.98 6.44 8.06
CA THR A 156 1.38 7.50 8.87
C THR A 156 -0.12 7.49 8.61
N LEU A 157 -0.89 7.11 9.62
CA LEU A 157 -2.35 7.10 9.55
C LEU A 157 -2.88 8.41 10.13
N ASN A 158 -3.59 9.17 9.31
CA ASN A 158 -4.09 10.49 9.65
C ASN A 158 -5.62 10.45 9.71
N GLY A 159 -6.18 10.51 10.91
CA GLY A 159 -7.60 10.68 11.14
C GLY A 159 -7.96 12.17 11.18
N ALA A 160 -8.71 12.64 10.20
CA ALA A 160 -9.23 14.00 10.17
C ALA A 160 -10.63 14.04 10.75
N ASP A 161 -10.88 14.97 11.67
CA ASP A 161 -12.22 15.31 12.15
C ASP A 161 -12.82 16.32 11.18
N GLN A 162 -14.00 16.02 10.61
CA GLN A 162 -14.69 16.86 9.63
C GLN A 162 -15.76 17.72 10.32
#